data_ef5ba200bdd880da7011b7bdad76cf99
#
_entry.id   ef5ba200bdd880da7011b7bdad76cf99
#
_cell.length_a   1.000
_cell.length_b   1.000
_cell.length_c   1.000
_cell.angle_alpha   90.00
_cell.angle_beta   90.00
_cell.angle_gamma   90.00
#
_symmetry.space_group_name_H-M   'P 1'
#
loop_
_entity.id
_entity.type
_entity.pdbx_description
1 polymer ?
#
loop_
_entity_poly.entity_id
_entity_poly.type
_entity_poly.pdbx_seq_one_letter_code
_entity_poly.pdbx_strand_id
1 'polypeptide(L)'
;MRMTAIAACSLGALFASSAVPHDDRNNDRSSAGELVRLVRQATAQFRDPAAAEAQGYHLLFGCVSGPDIGAMGLHYVNMSLVGDGELDATQPEIVIYEPLPNGRLRLVGADFLVLAADWHAKHAETPQLNGQLLHLFESPNRFGLPPFYTLHVWAWKDNPTGMFVNWHAKVSCDSFDG
;
A
#
# COMPACT_ATOMS: atom_id res chain seq x y z
N MET A 1 58.76 47.25 42.61
CA MET A 1 58.39 45.91 42.20
C MET A 1 57.10 46.02 41.36
N ARG A 2 57.18 45.82 40.04
CA ARG A 2 56.04 45.86 39.15
C ARG A 2 55.67 44.40 38.77
N MET A 3 54.48 43.98 39.16
CA MET A 3 53.97 42.68 38.78
C MET A 3 53.19 42.85 37.47
N THR A 4 53.62 42.14 36.43
CA THR A 4 52.99 42.11 35.14
C THR A 4 52.00 40.93 35.13
N ALA A 5 50.70 41.20 34.90
CA ALA A 5 49.65 40.15 34.71
C ALA A 5 49.65 39.72 33.27
N ILE A 6 49.79 38.42 33.06
CA ILE A 6 49.65 37.79 31.74
C ILE A 6 48.18 37.34 31.58
N ALA A 7 47.47 37.91 30.62
CA ALA A 7 46.12 37.46 30.25
C ALA A 7 46.22 36.31 29.25
N ALA A 8 45.69 35.12 29.61
CA ALA A 8 45.56 33.99 28.71
C ALA A 8 44.27 34.11 27.91
N CYS A 9 44.38 34.25 26.61
CA CYS A 9 43.23 34.25 25.66
C CYS A 9 42.96 32.80 25.27
N SER A 10 41.83 32.23 25.75
CA SER A 10 41.36 30.91 25.33
C SER A 10 40.54 31.04 24.03
N LEU A 11 41.07 30.54 22.90
CA LEU A 11 40.31 30.36 21.66
C LEU A 11 39.41 29.13 21.81
N GLY A 12 38.13 29.35 22.01
CA GLY A 12 37.10 28.30 21.89
C GLY A 12 36.81 28.02 20.42
N ALA A 13 37.20 26.84 19.93
CA ALA A 13 36.81 26.37 18.60
C ALA A 13 35.33 25.92 18.64
N LEU A 14 34.46 26.68 18.01
CA LEU A 14 33.08 26.29 17.73
C LEU A 14 33.06 25.27 16.59
N PHE A 15 32.87 23.99 16.90
CA PHE A 15 32.53 22.99 15.89
C PHE A 15 31.08 23.18 15.47
N ALA A 16 30.85 23.78 14.32
CA ALA A 16 29.55 23.78 13.68
C ALA A 16 29.30 22.37 13.15
N SER A 17 28.43 21.60 13.84
CA SER A 17 27.93 20.33 13.34
C SER A 17 26.96 20.63 12.18
N SER A 18 27.40 20.38 10.97
CA SER A 18 26.55 20.44 9.76
C SER A 18 25.60 19.24 9.83
N ALA A 19 24.37 19.44 10.31
CA ALA A 19 23.30 18.49 10.10
C ALA A 19 23.02 18.41 8.59
N VAL A 20 23.43 17.32 7.96
CA VAL A 20 23.02 17.00 6.59
C VAL A 20 21.52 16.68 6.67
N PRO A 21 20.63 17.43 6.00
CA PRO A 21 19.24 17.04 5.95
C PRO A 21 19.18 15.70 5.22
N HIS A 22 18.72 14.65 5.91
CA HIS A 22 18.38 13.38 5.29
C HIS A 22 17.27 13.66 4.27
N ASP A 23 17.51 13.30 3.02
CA ASP A 23 16.56 13.46 1.93
C ASP A 23 15.56 12.29 1.94
N ASP A 24 14.80 12.19 3.04
CA ASP A 24 13.82 11.14 3.28
C ASP A 24 12.78 11.09 2.15
N ARG A 25 12.41 12.24 1.58
CA ARG A 25 11.42 12.35 0.49
C ARG A 25 11.84 11.68 -0.82
N ASN A 26 13.13 11.68 -1.14
CA ASN A 26 13.62 11.01 -2.35
C ASN A 26 13.64 9.49 -2.16
N ASN A 27 13.94 9.04 -0.95
CA ASN A 27 13.92 7.63 -0.60
C ASN A 27 12.48 7.07 -0.61
N ASP A 28 11.52 7.81 -0.05
CA ASP A 28 10.10 7.43 -0.04
C ASP A 28 9.52 7.33 -1.46
N ARG A 29 9.82 8.27 -2.35
CA ARG A 29 9.39 8.23 -3.75
C ARG A 29 10.01 7.06 -4.51
N SER A 30 11.27 6.73 -4.24
CA SER A 30 11.96 5.58 -4.81
C SER A 30 11.30 4.28 -4.36
N SER A 31 11.01 4.15 -3.07
CA SER A 31 10.36 2.98 -2.47
C SER A 31 8.93 2.79 -2.97
N ALA A 32 8.15 3.88 -3.07
CA ALA A 32 6.80 3.88 -3.62
C ALA A 32 6.78 3.44 -5.09
N GLY A 33 7.69 3.98 -5.91
CA GLY A 33 7.84 3.58 -7.31
C GLY A 33 8.25 2.12 -7.47
N GLU A 34 9.10 1.63 -6.59
CA GLU A 34 9.54 0.25 -6.57
C GLU A 34 8.39 -0.70 -6.22
N LEU A 35 7.55 -0.39 -5.23
CA LEU A 35 6.37 -1.21 -4.90
C LEU A 35 5.42 -1.32 -6.10
N VAL A 36 5.11 -0.20 -6.76
CA VAL A 36 4.26 -0.21 -7.98
C VAL A 36 4.88 -1.07 -9.08
N ARG A 37 6.20 -1.02 -9.27
CA ARG A 37 6.91 -1.84 -10.26
C ARG A 37 6.82 -3.32 -9.93
N LEU A 38 7.03 -3.72 -8.67
CA LEU A 38 6.90 -5.10 -8.20
C LEU A 38 5.48 -5.64 -8.43
N VAL A 39 4.47 -4.88 -8.01
CA VAL A 39 3.06 -5.24 -8.20
C VAL A 39 2.73 -5.39 -9.69
N ARG A 40 3.19 -4.47 -10.56
CA ARG A 40 2.99 -4.61 -12.02
C ARG A 40 3.60 -5.89 -12.57
N GLN A 41 4.81 -6.24 -12.14
CA GLN A 41 5.49 -7.46 -12.60
C GLN A 41 4.75 -8.71 -12.12
N ALA A 42 4.39 -8.76 -10.84
CA ALA A 42 3.71 -9.90 -10.23
C ALA A 42 2.33 -10.15 -10.84
N THR A 43 1.58 -9.08 -11.12
CA THR A 43 0.17 -9.17 -11.57
C THR A 43 0.00 -9.07 -13.09
N ALA A 44 1.07 -8.97 -13.88
CA ALA A 44 0.97 -8.81 -15.34
C ALA A 44 0.18 -9.91 -16.04
N GLN A 45 0.28 -11.14 -15.57
CA GLN A 45 -0.47 -12.30 -16.07
C GLN A 45 -1.97 -12.22 -15.76
N PHE A 46 -2.37 -11.50 -14.71
CA PHE A 46 -3.76 -11.34 -14.26
C PHE A 46 -4.54 -10.28 -15.05
N ARG A 47 -3.98 -9.75 -16.14
CA ARG A 47 -4.77 -8.99 -17.14
C ARG A 47 -5.90 -9.82 -17.74
N ASP A 48 -5.73 -11.13 -17.74
CA ASP A 48 -6.79 -12.11 -17.97
C ASP A 48 -7.29 -12.59 -16.59
N PRO A 49 -8.55 -12.31 -16.20
CA PRO A 49 -9.11 -12.75 -14.93
C PRO A 49 -9.07 -14.27 -14.74
N ALA A 50 -9.19 -15.04 -15.82
CA ALA A 50 -9.11 -16.50 -15.75
C ALA A 50 -7.72 -16.98 -15.25
N ALA A 51 -6.66 -16.23 -15.54
CA ALA A 51 -5.34 -16.54 -15.01
C ALA A 51 -5.24 -16.29 -13.49
N ALA A 52 -5.96 -15.30 -12.96
CA ALA A 52 -6.05 -15.08 -11.52
C ALA A 52 -6.88 -16.19 -10.86
N GLU A 53 -8.03 -16.54 -11.43
CA GLU A 53 -8.88 -17.63 -10.93
C GLU A 53 -8.14 -18.97 -10.89
N ALA A 54 -7.34 -19.28 -11.91
CA ALA A 54 -6.51 -20.47 -11.96
C ALA A 54 -5.44 -20.52 -10.85
N GLN A 55 -5.10 -19.38 -10.25
CA GLN A 55 -4.17 -19.26 -9.12
C GLN A 55 -4.88 -19.07 -7.77
N GLY A 56 -6.18 -19.31 -7.70
CA GLY A 56 -6.95 -19.31 -6.45
C GLY A 56 -7.52 -17.95 -6.04
N TYR A 57 -7.49 -16.95 -6.93
CA TYR A 57 -8.17 -15.67 -6.72
C TYR A 57 -9.63 -15.78 -7.13
N HIS A 58 -10.54 -15.41 -6.24
CA HIS A 58 -11.98 -15.47 -6.50
C HIS A 58 -12.65 -14.17 -6.09
N LEU A 59 -13.69 -13.76 -6.85
CA LEU A 59 -14.45 -12.57 -6.52
C LEU A 59 -15.11 -12.70 -5.14
N LEU A 60 -14.80 -11.76 -4.24
CA LEU A 60 -15.47 -11.58 -2.97
C LEU A 60 -16.00 -10.13 -2.84
N PHE A 61 -17.09 -9.97 -2.10
CA PHE A 61 -17.73 -8.67 -1.78
C PHE A 61 -18.34 -7.91 -2.97
N GLY A 62 -18.38 -8.51 -4.17
CA GLY A 62 -18.91 -7.85 -5.36
C GLY A 62 -18.06 -6.64 -5.79
N CYS A 63 -18.69 -5.64 -6.42
CA CYS A 63 -18.01 -4.40 -6.77
C CYS A 63 -18.17 -3.37 -5.65
N VAL A 64 -17.04 -2.94 -5.08
CA VAL A 64 -17.02 -2.02 -3.94
C VAL A 64 -17.00 -0.58 -4.42
N SER A 65 -18.10 0.15 -4.19
CA SER A 65 -18.22 1.57 -4.51
C SER A 65 -18.52 2.42 -3.27
N GLY A 66 -18.26 3.71 -3.36
CA GLY A 66 -18.59 4.71 -2.34
C GLY A 66 -19.34 5.89 -2.95
N PRO A 67 -20.20 6.57 -2.17
CA PRO A 67 -20.91 7.74 -2.66
C PRO A 67 -19.88 8.86 -2.96
N ASP A 68 -19.94 9.41 -4.16
CA ASP A 68 -19.18 10.59 -4.60
C ASP A 68 -17.64 10.51 -4.54
N ILE A 69 -17.07 9.32 -4.27
CA ILE A 69 -15.61 9.12 -4.14
C ILE A 69 -15.03 8.11 -5.13
N GLY A 70 -15.87 7.60 -6.04
CA GLY A 70 -15.50 6.55 -6.99
C GLY A 70 -15.64 5.14 -6.42
N ALA A 71 -14.80 4.22 -6.84
CA ALA A 71 -14.88 2.83 -6.42
C ALA A 71 -13.52 2.24 -6.08
N MET A 72 -13.52 1.17 -5.31
CA MET A 72 -12.39 0.26 -5.16
C MET A 72 -12.38 -0.77 -6.30
N GLY A 73 -13.55 -1.14 -6.83
CA GLY A 73 -13.70 -2.15 -7.88
C GLY A 73 -14.02 -3.55 -7.36
N LEU A 74 -13.79 -4.53 -8.20
CA LEU A 74 -14.00 -5.96 -7.93
C LEU A 74 -12.74 -6.55 -7.29
N HIS A 75 -12.89 -7.11 -6.10
CA HIS A 75 -11.79 -7.73 -5.35
C HIS A 75 -11.76 -9.24 -5.60
N TYR A 76 -10.78 -9.68 -6.35
CA TYR A 76 -10.47 -11.10 -6.52
C TYR A 76 -9.45 -11.49 -5.45
N VAL A 77 -9.88 -12.23 -4.47
CA VAL A 77 -9.14 -12.52 -3.23
C VAL A 77 -8.60 -13.94 -3.25
N ASN A 78 -7.34 -14.11 -2.91
CA ASN A 78 -6.75 -15.41 -2.60
C ASN A 78 -6.74 -15.64 -1.09
N MET A 79 -7.72 -16.39 -0.59
CA MET A 79 -7.89 -16.64 0.82
C MET A 79 -6.74 -17.43 1.47
N SER A 80 -5.96 -18.17 0.67
CA SER A 80 -4.79 -18.89 1.19
C SER A 80 -3.66 -17.92 1.56
N LEU A 81 -3.51 -16.81 0.81
CA LEU A 81 -2.56 -15.74 1.12
C LEU A 81 -3.06 -14.88 2.29
N VAL A 82 -4.35 -14.53 2.31
CA VAL A 82 -4.93 -13.77 3.45
C VAL A 82 -4.71 -14.48 4.78
N GLY A 83 -4.79 -15.81 4.79
CA GLY A 83 -4.72 -16.62 6.02
C GLY A 83 -3.31 -17.03 6.44
N ASP A 84 -2.27 -16.71 5.68
CA ASP A 84 -0.89 -17.10 6.02
C ASP A 84 -0.21 -16.14 7.01
N GLY A 85 -0.77 -14.92 7.20
CA GLY A 85 -0.26 -13.91 8.13
C GLY A 85 1.08 -13.31 7.69
N GLU A 86 1.37 -13.33 6.39
CA GLU A 86 2.58 -12.75 5.76
C GLU A 86 2.19 -11.69 4.73
N LEU A 87 3.15 -10.89 4.30
CA LEU A 87 2.98 -9.91 3.22
C LEU A 87 4.17 -9.98 2.28
N ASP A 88 3.91 -10.19 0.99
CA ASP A 88 4.93 -10.23 -0.06
C ASP A 88 4.52 -9.29 -1.21
N ALA A 89 5.33 -8.28 -1.51
CA ALA A 89 5.08 -7.34 -2.60
C ALA A 89 4.91 -8.00 -3.98
N THR A 90 5.34 -9.26 -4.13
CA THR A 90 5.22 -10.05 -5.34
C THR A 90 4.05 -11.03 -5.34
N GLN A 91 3.32 -11.14 -4.23
CA GLN A 91 2.17 -12.05 -4.06
C GLN A 91 1.02 -11.33 -3.34
N PRO A 92 0.38 -10.33 -3.99
CA PRO A 92 -0.72 -9.61 -3.35
C PRO A 92 -1.88 -10.57 -3.05
N GLU A 93 -2.51 -10.41 -1.90
CA GLU A 93 -3.67 -11.19 -1.45
C GLU A 93 -4.88 -10.95 -2.35
N ILE A 94 -4.94 -9.77 -2.99
CA ILE A 94 -6.08 -9.33 -3.78
C ILE A 94 -5.59 -8.70 -5.09
N VAL A 95 -6.24 -9.06 -6.20
CA VAL A 95 -6.13 -8.33 -7.47
C VAL A 95 -7.44 -7.61 -7.74
N ILE A 96 -7.35 -6.36 -8.22
CA ILE A 96 -8.49 -5.47 -8.36
C ILE A 96 -8.83 -5.25 -9.82
N TYR A 97 -10.10 -5.47 -10.16
CA TYR A 97 -10.61 -5.22 -11.50
C TYR A 97 -11.68 -4.14 -11.52
N GLU A 98 -11.73 -3.42 -12.63
CA GLU A 98 -12.82 -2.53 -12.99
C GLU A 98 -13.70 -3.21 -14.02
N PRO A 99 -15.03 -3.31 -13.81
CA PRO A 99 -15.96 -3.82 -14.81
C PRO A 99 -16.14 -2.79 -15.93
N LEU A 100 -16.15 -3.25 -17.18
CA LEU A 100 -16.32 -2.40 -18.36
C LEU A 100 -17.68 -2.63 -19.01
N PRO A 101 -18.24 -1.64 -19.75
CA PRO A 101 -19.56 -1.75 -20.38
C PRO A 101 -19.75 -2.93 -21.37
N ASN A 102 -18.64 -3.50 -21.85
CA ASN A 102 -18.65 -4.66 -22.75
C ASN A 102 -18.55 -6.01 -22.01
N GLY A 103 -18.78 -6.02 -20.69
CA GLY A 103 -18.70 -7.21 -19.85
C GLY A 103 -17.26 -7.68 -19.56
N ARG A 104 -16.24 -6.98 -20.07
CA ARG A 104 -14.83 -7.31 -19.78
C ARG A 104 -14.41 -6.72 -18.46
N LEU A 105 -13.42 -7.34 -17.83
CA LEU A 105 -12.75 -6.82 -16.65
C LEU A 105 -11.40 -6.22 -17.04
N ARG A 106 -11.06 -5.08 -16.44
CA ARG A 106 -9.77 -4.44 -16.60
C ARG A 106 -9.01 -4.46 -15.27
N LEU A 107 -7.86 -5.11 -15.24
CA LEU A 107 -6.97 -5.04 -14.08
C LEU A 107 -6.58 -3.57 -13.83
N VAL A 108 -6.80 -3.08 -12.62
CA VAL A 108 -6.51 -1.68 -12.23
C VAL A 108 -5.50 -1.57 -11.11
N GLY A 109 -5.38 -2.58 -10.27
CA GLY A 109 -4.45 -2.58 -9.14
C GLY A 109 -4.42 -3.90 -8.40
N ALA A 110 -3.81 -3.86 -7.24
CA ALA A 110 -3.79 -4.92 -6.25
C ALA A 110 -4.06 -4.33 -4.87
N ASP A 111 -4.41 -5.19 -3.92
CA ASP A 111 -4.53 -4.82 -2.52
C ASP A 111 -3.85 -5.89 -1.67
N PHE A 112 -3.07 -5.45 -0.71
CA PHE A 112 -2.43 -6.29 0.29
C PHE A 112 -3.32 -6.32 1.53
N LEU A 113 -3.60 -7.50 2.05
CA LEU A 113 -4.49 -7.67 3.19
C LEU A 113 -3.98 -8.76 4.12
N VAL A 114 -3.82 -8.41 5.40
CA VAL A 114 -3.51 -9.38 6.46
C VAL A 114 -4.43 -9.16 7.66
N LEU A 115 -4.93 -10.24 8.25
CA LEU A 115 -5.73 -10.13 9.48
C LEU A 115 -4.84 -9.64 10.62
N ALA A 116 -5.33 -8.65 11.38
CA ALA A 116 -4.53 -8.02 12.43
C ALA A 116 -4.06 -9.02 13.51
N ALA A 117 -4.91 -9.99 13.84
CA ALA A 117 -4.55 -11.03 14.82
C ALA A 117 -3.44 -11.96 14.30
N ASP A 118 -3.48 -12.34 13.01
CA ASP A 118 -2.48 -13.23 12.41
C ASP A 118 -1.13 -12.52 12.25
N TRP A 119 -1.17 -11.23 11.87
CA TRP A 119 0.04 -10.41 11.82
C TRP A 119 0.67 -10.27 13.20
N HIS A 120 -0.09 -9.85 14.21
CA HIS A 120 0.44 -9.61 15.55
C HIS A 120 0.80 -10.88 16.32
N ALA A 121 0.40 -12.06 15.84
CA ALA A 121 0.91 -13.32 16.36
C ALA A 121 2.39 -13.54 16.02
N LYS A 122 2.90 -12.87 14.98
CA LYS A 122 4.27 -13.02 14.48
C LYS A 122 5.10 -11.74 14.57
N HIS A 123 4.46 -10.56 14.57
CA HIS A 123 5.11 -9.24 14.45
C HIS A 123 4.57 -8.25 15.49
N ALA A 124 5.44 -7.46 16.07
CA ALA A 124 5.06 -6.42 17.06
C ALA A 124 4.65 -5.11 16.38
N GLU A 125 5.26 -4.79 15.25
CA GLU A 125 5.09 -3.51 14.55
C GLU A 125 3.89 -3.53 13.60
N THR A 126 3.41 -2.34 13.24
CA THR A 126 2.42 -2.17 12.16
C THR A 126 3.02 -2.65 10.83
N PRO A 127 2.25 -3.42 10.03
CA PRO A 127 2.75 -3.92 8.75
C PRO A 127 3.05 -2.80 7.76
N GLN A 128 4.12 -3.01 6.98
CA GLN A 128 4.52 -2.11 5.90
C GLN A 128 5.11 -2.89 4.73
N LEU A 129 4.93 -2.37 3.51
CA LEU A 129 5.56 -2.86 2.29
C LEU A 129 6.33 -1.73 1.62
N ASN A 130 7.63 -1.92 1.38
CA ASN A 130 8.49 -0.92 0.74
C ASN A 130 8.32 0.50 1.34
N GLY A 131 8.25 0.59 2.68
CA GLY A 131 8.06 1.86 3.39
C GLY A 131 6.63 2.42 3.39
N GLN A 132 5.67 1.73 2.77
CA GLN A 132 4.25 2.10 2.82
C GLN A 132 3.57 1.35 3.96
N LEU A 133 3.07 2.10 4.96
CA LEU A 133 2.30 1.53 6.06
C LEU A 133 0.94 1.05 5.57
N LEU A 134 0.50 -0.10 6.04
CA LEU A 134 -0.85 -0.58 5.81
C LEU A 134 -1.83 0.12 6.75
N HIS A 135 -3.04 0.37 6.27
CA HIS A 135 -4.13 0.97 7.04
C HIS A 135 -4.88 -0.09 7.84
N LEU A 136 -5.10 0.16 9.13
CA LEU A 136 -5.94 -0.70 9.97
C LEU A 136 -7.42 -0.40 9.74
N PHE A 137 -8.19 -1.45 9.44
CA PHE A 137 -9.64 -1.44 9.46
C PHE A 137 -10.12 -2.22 10.69
N GLU A 138 -10.77 -1.52 11.59
CA GLU A 138 -11.38 -2.09 12.80
C GLU A 138 -12.67 -2.87 12.47
N SER A 139 -13.12 -3.68 13.41
CA SER A 139 -14.43 -4.35 13.36
C SER A 139 -15.40 -3.63 14.32
N PRO A 140 -16.70 -3.47 13.95
CA PRO A 140 -17.33 -3.95 12.72
C PRO A 140 -17.00 -3.09 11.50
N ASN A 141 -16.81 -3.72 10.34
CA ASN A 141 -16.58 -3.04 9.07
C ASN A 141 -17.54 -3.54 7.98
N ARG A 142 -17.62 -2.82 6.85
CA ARG A 142 -18.55 -3.14 5.76
C ARG A 142 -18.35 -4.53 5.11
N PHE A 143 -17.20 -5.15 5.33
CA PHE A 143 -16.83 -6.44 4.77
C PHE A 143 -17.19 -7.61 5.71
N GLY A 144 -17.60 -7.33 6.95
CA GLY A 144 -17.86 -8.36 7.97
C GLY A 144 -16.62 -9.11 8.42
N LEU A 145 -15.44 -8.58 8.16
CA LEU A 145 -14.15 -9.18 8.52
C LEU A 145 -13.77 -8.81 9.96
N PRO A 146 -12.97 -9.65 10.65
CA PRO A 146 -12.21 -9.23 11.82
C PRO A 146 -11.34 -8.00 11.49
N PRO A 147 -10.72 -7.34 12.48
CA PRO A 147 -9.77 -6.26 12.20
C PRO A 147 -8.65 -6.74 11.25
N PHE A 148 -8.33 -5.93 10.24
CA PHE A 148 -7.33 -6.26 9.23
C PHE A 148 -6.55 -5.03 8.81
N TYR A 149 -5.32 -5.24 8.33
CA TYR A 149 -4.52 -4.23 7.67
C TYR A 149 -4.64 -4.36 6.16
N THR A 150 -4.65 -3.23 5.45
CA THR A 150 -4.75 -3.22 3.98
C THR A 150 -3.96 -2.09 3.34
N LEU A 151 -3.49 -2.31 2.11
CA LEU A 151 -2.79 -1.32 1.29
C LEU A 151 -3.15 -1.50 -0.18
N HIS A 152 -4.01 -0.62 -0.70
CA HIS A 152 -4.29 -0.55 -2.14
C HIS A 152 -3.10 -0.01 -2.91
N VAL A 153 -2.80 -0.63 -4.06
CA VAL A 153 -1.75 -0.20 -4.99
C VAL A 153 -2.34 -0.09 -6.40
N TRP A 154 -2.62 1.15 -6.84
CA TRP A 154 -3.16 1.44 -8.16
C TRP A 154 -2.08 1.34 -9.24
N ALA A 155 -1.62 0.11 -9.48
CA ALA A 155 -0.47 -0.16 -10.35
C ALA A 155 -0.79 -0.05 -11.85
N TRP A 156 -2.06 -0.23 -12.28
CA TRP A 156 -2.45 -0.34 -13.69
C TRP A 156 -3.35 0.78 -14.19
N LYS A 157 -3.87 1.60 -13.30
CA LYS A 157 -4.68 2.78 -13.60
C LYS A 157 -4.26 3.92 -12.69
N ASP A 158 -3.84 5.05 -13.28
CA ASP A 158 -3.41 6.20 -12.51
C ASP A 158 -4.56 6.79 -11.71
N ASN A 159 -4.41 6.84 -10.40
CA ASN A 159 -5.39 7.42 -9.50
C ASN A 159 -5.04 8.88 -9.20
N PRO A 160 -5.89 9.86 -9.58
CA PRO A 160 -5.62 11.28 -9.37
C PRO A 160 -5.55 11.67 -7.88
N THR A 161 -6.11 10.85 -6.98
CA THR A 161 -6.12 11.11 -5.53
C THR A 161 -4.95 10.46 -4.79
N GLY A 162 -4.17 9.63 -5.48
CA GLY A 162 -2.99 8.96 -4.92
C GLY A 162 -2.92 7.48 -5.26
N MET A 163 -1.70 6.96 -5.36
CA MET A 163 -1.48 5.57 -5.78
C MET A 163 -1.73 4.53 -4.67
N PHE A 164 -1.81 4.97 -3.40
CA PHE A 164 -1.98 4.08 -2.23
C PHE A 164 -3.24 4.38 -1.41
N VAL A 165 -4.17 5.15 -1.96
CA VAL A 165 -5.45 5.41 -1.30
C VAL A 165 -6.48 4.36 -1.69
N ASN A 166 -7.43 4.08 -0.81
CA ASN A 166 -8.42 3.02 -1.00
C ASN A 166 -9.36 3.28 -2.19
N TRP A 167 -9.74 4.54 -2.42
CA TRP A 167 -10.74 4.91 -3.42
C TRP A 167 -10.10 5.47 -4.68
N HIS A 168 -10.61 5.06 -5.83
CA HIS A 168 -10.17 5.59 -7.12
C HIS A 168 -11.30 6.38 -7.78
N ALA A 169 -11.11 7.70 -7.90
CA ALA A 169 -12.11 8.63 -8.42
C ALA A 169 -12.60 8.34 -9.86
N LYS A 170 -11.84 7.53 -10.63
CA LYS A 170 -12.15 7.17 -12.03
C LYS A 170 -12.39 5.67 -12.23
N VAL A 171 -12.59 4.90 -11.16
CA VAL A 171 -13.08 3.52 -11.21
C VAL A 171 -14.57 3.54 -10.90
N SER A 172 -15.37 2.80 -11.66
CA SER A 172 -16.82 2.70 -11.49
C SER A 172 -17.25 1.24 -11.38
N CYS A 173 -18.33 1.02 -10.65
CA CYS A 173 -19.05 -0.24 -10.58
C CYS A 173 -20.31 -0.28 -11.47
N ASP A 174 -20.59 0.76 -12.25
CA ASP A 174 -21.84 0.91 -13.02
C ASP A 174 -22.06 -0.20 -14.05
N SER A 175 -20.99 -0.89 -14.45
CA SER A 175 -21.06 -2.01 -15.43
C SER A 175 -20.98 -3.38 -14.75
N PHE A 176 -21.23 -3.47 -13.46
CA PHE A 176 -21.28 -4.74 -12.72
C PHE A 176 -22.74 -5.10 -12.41
N ASP A 177 -23.24 -6.14 -13.06
CA ASP A 177 -24.59 -6.69 -12.89
C ASP A 177 -24.56 -7.93 -11.97
N GLY A 178 -23.94 -7.82 -10.78
CA GLY A 178 -23.74 -8.91 -9.83
C GLY A 178 -24.84 -9.15 -8.83
#